data_5d62372e9bd0ccdc12c5f119a321fd88
#
_entry.id   5d62372e9bd0ccdc12c5f119a321fd88
#
_cell.length_a   1.000
_cell.length_b   1.000
_cell.length_c   1.000
_cell.angle_alpha   90.00
_cell.angle_beta   90.00
_cell.angle_gamma   90.00
#
_symmetry.space_group_name_H-M   'P 1'
#
loop_
_entity.id
_entity.type
_entity.pdbx_description
1 polymer ?
#
loop_
_entity_poly.entity_id
_entity_poly.type
_entity_poly.pdbx_seq_one_letter_code
_entity_poly.pdbx_strand_id
1 'polypeptide(L)'
;MGKMLLYALVGVFLGITLLNALSNAGSEYDEGKNLYVNKCQICHGIKGDGNGPAAFALSPKPRDFTKADFWQKDVEEKITTTVTNGKPPMPSFTLKPGEIKAIIYYMSHIFKPGSSSGT
;
A
#
# COMPACT_ATOMS: atom_id res chain seq x y z
N MET A 1 18.27 -43.71 8.40
CA MET A 1 19.03 -42.48 8.05
C MET A 1 18.36 -41.62 6.98
N GLY A 2 17.81 -42.17 5.92
CA GLY A 2 17.17 -41.36 4.84
C GLY A 2 16.00 -40.50 5.25
N LYS A 3 15.13 -40.97 6.15
CA LYS A 3 13.96 -40.21 6.62
C LYS A 3 14.35 -38.99 7.46
N MET A 4 15.35 -39.10 8.31
CA MET A 4 15.81 -37.96 9.13
C MET A 4 16.47 -36.89 8.29
N LEU A 5 17.25 -37.27 7.26
CA LEU A 5 17.84 -36.34 6.32
C LEU A 5 16.77 -35.60 5.52
N LEU A 6 15.72 -36.30 5.09
CA LEU A 6 14.58 -35.71 4.35
C LEU A 6 13.85 -34.67 5.22
N TYR A 7 13.56 -34.95 6.49
CA TYR A 7 12.91 -34.00 7.40
C TYR A 7 13.78 -32.76 7.66
N ALA A 8 15.08 -32.93 7.78
CA ALA A 8 16.02 -31.82 7.95
C ALA A 8 16.04 -30.92 6.71
N LEU A 9 16.06 -31.49 5.50
CA LEU A 9 16.03 -30.73 4.24
C LEU A 9 14.70 -29.98 4.05
N VAL A 10 13.58 -30.63 4.37
CA VAL A 10 12.25 -29.99 4.30
C VAL A 10 12.15 -28.84 5.30
N GLY A 11 12.64 -29.00 6.52
CA GLY A 11 12.65 -27.94 7.53
C GLY A 11 13.50 -26.74 7.12
N VAL A 12 14.68 -26.97 6.56
CA VAL A 12 15.54 -25.88 6.04
C VAL A 12 14.88 -25.16 4.88
N PHE A 13 14.26 -25.88 3.93
CA PHE A 13 13.59 -25.29 2.79
C PHE A 13 12.39 -24.43 3.21
N LEU A 14 11.57 -24.93 4.14
CA LEU A 14 10.44 -24.16 4.71
C LEU A 14 10.93 -22.91 5.46
N GLY A 15 12.02 -22.99 6.19
CA GLY A 15 12.60 -21.85 6.90
C GLY A 15 13.08 -20.75 5.94
N ILE A 16 13.75 -21.13 4.85
CA ILE A 16 14.24 -20.20 3.84
C ILE A 16 13.08 -19.51 3.12
N THR A 17 12.03 -20.23 2.75
CA THR A 17 10.87 -19.64 2.06
C THR A 17 10.12 -18.65 2.95
N LEU A 18 9.97 -18.95 4.24
CA LEU A 18 9.32 -18.06 5.20
C LEU A 18 10.14 -16.77 5.41
N LEU A 19 11.45 -16.89 5.52
CA LEU A 19 12.34 -15.74 5.70
C LEU A 19 12.30 -14.78 4.49
N ASN A 20 12.28 -15.32 3.28
CA ASN A 20 12.16 -14.53 2.06
C ASN A 20 10.79 -13.79 1.97
N ALA A 21 9.71 -14.44 2.38
CA ALA A 21 8.38 -13.81 2.38
C ALA A 21 8.31 -12.61 3.34
N LEU A 22 8.89 -12.72 4.54
CA LEU A 22 8.95 -11.63 5.51
C LEU A 22 9.80 -10.45 5.01
N SER A 23 10.93 -10.73 4.36
CA SER A 23 11.80 -9.69 3.80
C SER A 23 11.13 -8.91 2.68
N ASN A 24 10.37 -9.59 1.82
CA ASN A 24 9.64 -8.95 0.72
C ASN A 24 8.51 -8.04 1.21
N ALA A 25 7.78 -8.45 2.24
CA ALA A 25 6.69 -7.64 2.81
C ALA A 25 7.20 -6.32 3.41
N GLY A 26 8.34 -6.36 4.11
CA GLY A 26 8.98 -5.15 4.64
C GLY A 26 9.43 -4.20 3.53
N SER A 27 10.05 -4.73 2.48
CA SER A 27 10.48 -3.95 1.32
C SER A 27 9.30 -3.28 0.58
N GLU A 28 8.20 -4.02 0.36
CA GLU A 28 7.00 -3.49 -0.30
C GLU A 28 6.33 -2.37 0.52
N TYR A 29 6.29 -2.52 1.85
CA TYR A 29 5.77 -1.49 2.73
C TYR A 29 6.59 -0.20 2.67
N ASP A 30 7.92 -0.29 2.75
CA ASP A 30 8.81 0.88 2.73
C ASP A 30 8.78 1.58 1.37
N GLU A 31 8.74 0.85 0.27
CA GLU A 31 8.55 1.40 -1.07
C GLU A 31 7.23 2.15 -1.18
N GLY A 32 6.13 1.53 -0.76
CA GLY A 32 4.80 2.14 -0.77
C GLY A 32 4.72 3.40 0.07
N LYS A 33 5.32 3.39 1.27
CA LYS A 33 5.44 4.56 2.15
C LYS A 33 6.19 5.70 1.47
N ASN A 34 7.35 5.42 0.89
CA ASN A 34 8.15 6.43 0.20
C ASN A 34 7.39 7.05 -0.99
N LEU A 35 6.73 6.25 -1.78
CA LEU A 35 5.93 6.72 -2.91
C LEU A 35 4.75 7.57 -2.44
N TYR A 36 4.03 7.13 -1.41
CA TYR A 36 2.91 7.87 -0.84
C TYR A 36 3.35 9.24 -0.31
N VAL A 37 4.41 9.28 0.49
CA VAL A 37 4.94 10.53 1.06
C VAL A 37 5.36 11.52 -0.03
N ASN A 38 6.01 11.03 -1.09
CA ASN A 38 6.54 11.90 -2.14
C ASN A 38 5.51 12.35 -3.19
N LYS A 39 4.43 11.59 -3.38
CA LYS A 39 3.49 11.81 -4.50
C LYS A 39 2.04 12.07 -4.07
N CYS A 40 1.60 11.53 -2.95
CA CYS A 40 0.19 11.51 -2.56
C CYS A 40 -0.11 12.40 -1.34
N GLN A 41 0.79 12.42 -0.37
CA GLN A 41 0.62 13.06 0.93
C GLN A 41 0.30 14.56 0.84
N ILE A 42 0.85 15.27 -0.14
CA ILE A 42 0.65 16.72 -0.27
C ILE A 42 -0.83 17.10 -0.43
N CYS A 43 -1.61 16.21 -1.05
CA CYS A 43 -3.05 16.38 -1.22
C CYS A 43 -3.86 15.54 -0.22
N HIS A 44 -3.50 14.27 -0.06
CA HIS A 44 -4.27 13.31 0.74
C HIS A 44 -3.96 13.34 2.25
N GLY A 45 -2.88 14.04 2.65
CA GLY A 45 -2.48 14.15 4.06
C GLY A 45 -1.66 12.97 4.57
N ILE A 46 -0.87 13.22 5.62
CA ILE A 46 -0.08 12.19 6.30
C ILE A 46 -0.97 11.13 6.97
N LYS A 47 -2.18 11.51 7.37
CA LYS A 47 -3.19 10.64 7.96
C LYS A 47 -4.10 9.99 6.94
N GLY A 48 -3.94 10.31 5.64
CA GLY A 48 -4.81 9.82 4.58
C GLY A 48 -6.25 10.33 4.64
N ASP A 49 -6.52 11.39 5.40
CA ASP A 49 -7.84 11.96 5.67
C ASP A 49 -8.30 13.01 4.64
N GLY A 50 -7.53 13.21 3.58
CA GLY A 50 -7.84 14.18 2.53
C GLY A 50 -7.51 15.64 2.91
N ASN A 51 -6.79 15.86 4.01
CA ASN A 51 -6.43 17.19 4.52
C ASN A 51 -4.92 17.49 4.37
N GLY A 52 -4.34 17.13 3.25
CA GLY A 52 -2.96 17.50 2.95
C GLY A 52 -2.79 19.02 2.76
N PRO A 53 -1.54 19.51 2.81
CA PRO A 53 -1.25 20.95 2.68
C PRO A 53 -1.85 21.63 1.45
N ALA A 54 -1.99 20.91 0.33
CA ALA A 54 -2.58 21.43 -0.89
C ALA A 54 -4.12 21.25 -0.99
N ALA A 55 -4.72 20.50 -0.07
CA ALA A 55 -6.15 20.13 -0.15
C ALA A 55 -7.11 21.32 -0.12
N PHE A 56 -6.72 22.43 0.55
CA PHE A 56 -7.56 23.61 0.68
C PHE A 56 -7.87 24.30 -0.68
N ALA A 57 -6.98 24.13 -1.65
CA ALA A 57 -7.10 24.70 -2.99
C ALA A 57 -7.84 23.78 -3.99
N LEU A 58 -8.24 22.58 -3.57
CA LEU A 58 -8.80 21.57 -4.45
C LEU A 58 -10.33 21.44 -4.26
N SER A 59 -11.04 21.35 -5.39
CA SER A 59 -12.47 21.08 -5.43
C SER A 59 -12.77 20.11 -6.59
N PRO A 60 -13.33 18.91 -6.30
CA PRO A 60 -13.63 18.37 -4.97
C PRO A 60 -12.37 18.11 -4.12
N LYS A 61 -12.56 18.05 -2.81
CA LYS A 61 -11.46 17.69 -1.89
C LYS A 61 -10.92 16.28 -2.18
N PRO A 62 -9.62 16.05 -1.87
CA PRO A 62 -9.04 14.70 -1.95
C PRO A 62 -9.82 13.69 -1.13
N ARG A 63 -9.88 12.46 -1.63
CA ARG A 63 -10.58 11.36 -0.95
C ARG A 63 -9.96 11.08 0.41
N ASP A 64 -10.82 10.88 1.40
CA ASP A 64 -10.47 10.42 2.74
C ASP A 64 -10.36 8.88 2.73
N PHE A 65 -9.14 8.38 2.95
CA PHE A 65 -8.82 6.95 2.98
C PHE A 65 -9.08 6.30 4.34
N THR A 66 -9.40 7.07 5.37
CA THR A 66 -9.70 6.55 6.70
C THR A 66 -11.13 6.03 6.84
N LYS A 67 -11.95 6.24 5.83
CA LYS A 67 -13.35 5.83 5.81
C LYS A 67 -13.52 4.39 5.30
N ALA A 68 -14.34 3.60 5.99
CA ALA A 68 -14.60 2.20 5.63
C ALA A 68 -15.24 2.04 4.23
N ASP A 69 -16.02 3.01 3.80
CA ASP A 69 -16.66 3.02 2.46
C ASP A 69 -15.67 3.18 1.32
N PHE A 70 -14.45 3.62 1.58
CA PHE A 70 -13.37 3.62 0.59
C PHE A 70 -12.85 2.19 0.31
N TRP A 71 -12.73 1.34 1.32
CA TRP A 71 -12.11 0.01 1.26
C TRP A 71 -13.08 -1.09 0.82
N GLN A 72 -13.73 -0.88 -0.33
CA GLN A 72 -14.62 -1.87 -0.93
C GLN A 72 -13.86 -2.91 -1.75
N LYS A 73 -14.55 -3.96 -2.20
CA LYS A 73 -13.95 -5.11 -2.91
C LYS A 73 -13.13 -4.72 -4.14
N ASP A 74 -13.48 -3.65 -4.82
CA ASP A 74 -12.86 -3.15 -6.05
C ASP A 74 -11.87 -1.98 -5.83
N VAL A 75 -11.46 -1.73 -4.58
CA VAL A 75 -10.61 -0.58 -4.22
C VAL A 75 -9.27 -0.58 -4.95
N GLU A 76 -8.63 -1.73 -5.12
CA GLU A 76 -7.33 -1.83 -5.80
C GLU A 76 -7.43 -1.41 -7.26
N GLU A 77 -8.46 -1.87 -7.97
CA GLU A 77 -8.73 -1.48 -9.34
C GLU A 77 -9.02 0.01 -9.45
N LYS A 78 -9.83 0.53 -8.55
CA LYS A 78 -10.16 1.97 -8.49
C LYS A 78 -8.93 2.85 -8.24
N ILE A 79 -8.07 2.47 -7.30
CA ILE A 79 -6.82 3.18 -7.03
C ILE A 79 -5.92 3.13 -8.27
N THR A 80 -5.71 1.95 -8.82
CA THR A 80 -4.87 1.76 -10.01
C THR A 80 -5.34 2.62 -11.18
N THR A 81 -6.61 2.57 -11.50
CA THR A 81 -7.22 3.36 -12.58
C THR A 81 -7.09 4.85 -12.32
N THR A 82 -7.38 5.31 -11.08
CA THR A 82 -7.33 6.72 -10.74
C THR A 82 -5.89 7.25 -10.75
N VAL A 83 -4.92 6.49 -10.25
CA VAL A 83 -3.51 6.88 -10.25
C VAL A 83 -2.97 6.97 -11.68
N THR A 84 -3.30 5.98 -12.52
CA THR A 84 -2.80 5.92 -13.90
C THR A 84 -3.41 6.99 -14.81
N ASN A 85 -4.72 7.19 -14.72
CA ASN A 85 -5.46 8.08 -15.61
C ASN A 85 -5.65 9.49 -15.07
N GLY A 86 -5.49 9.67 -13.77
CA GLY A 86 -5.89 10.87 -13.06
C GLY A 86 -7.41 10.97 -12.89
N LYS A 87 -7.82 11.87 -12.02
CA LYS A 87 -9.21 12.27 -11.82
C LYS A 87 -9.21 13.74 -11.37
N PRO A 88 -9.37 14.71 -12.25
CA PRO A 88 -9.22 16.11 -11.90
C PRO A 88 -10.00 16.51 -10.63
N PRO A 89 -9.38 17.27 -9.71
CA PRO A 89 -8.07 17.93 -9.79
C PRO A 89 -6.86 17.03 -9.53
N MET A 90 -7.02 15.72 -9.23
CA MET A 90 -5.92 14.78 -9.06
C MET A 90 -5.24 14.52 -10.41
N PRO A 91 -3.91 14.73 -10.53
CA PRO A 91 -3.19 14.42 -11.76
C PRO A 91 -3.00 12.91 -11.95
N SER A 92 -2.66 12.50 -13.17
CA SER A 92 -2.17 11.15 -13.46
C SER A 92 -0.70 10.99 -13.06
N PHE A 93 -0.30 9.76 -12.74
CA PHE A 93 1.08 9.42 -12.40
C PHE A 93 1.58 8.28 -13.28
N THR A 94 2.78 8.43 -13.83
CA THR A 94 3.47 7.35 -14.54
C THR A 94 4.22 6.50 -13.52
N LEU A 95 3.55 5.47 -13.02
CA LEU A 95 4.09 4.51 -12.05
C LEU A 95 4.02 3.09 -12.64
N LYS A 96 4.98 2.26 -12.27
CA LYS A 96 4.96 0.82 -12.59
C LYS A 96 3.85 0.12 -11.81
N PRO A 97 3.28 -0.98 -12.33
CA PRO A 97 2.26 -1.75 -11.61
C PRO A 97 2.69 -2.17 -10.19
N GLY A 98 3.96 -2.57 -10.02
CA GLY A 98 4.52 -2.92 -8.71
C GLY A 98 4.56 -1.74 -7.73
N GLU A 99 4.89 -0.54 -8.22
CA GLU A 99 4.89 0.68 -7.40
C GLU A 99 3.49 1.07 -6.93
N ILE A 100 2.49 0.95 -7.81
CA ILE A 100 1.08 1.18 -7.42
C ILE A 100 0.64 0.16 -6.39
N LYS A 101 1.00 -1.11 -6.57
CA LYS A 101 0.71 -2.18 -5.61
C LYS A 101 1.35 -1.89 -4.24
N ALA A 102 2.60 -1.45 -4.22
CA ALA A 102 3.29 -1.07 -2.98
C ALA A 102 2.58 0.10 -2.27
N ILE A 103 2.12 1.12 -2.99
CA ILE A 103 1.31 2.21 -2.43
C ILE A 103 0.02 1.67 -1.81
N ILE A 104 -0.71 0.81 -2.50
CA ILE A 104 -1.95 0.21 -2.01
C ILE A 104 -1.68 -0.62 -0.75
N TYR A 105 -0.60 -1.40 -0.76
CA TYR A 105 -0.18 -2.19 0.40
C TYR A 105 0.07 -1.30 1.62
N TYR A 106 0.88 -0.24 1.48
CA TYR A 106 1.12 0.74 2.55
C TYR A 106 -0.19 1.37 3.05
N MET A 107 -1.03 1.90 2.14
CA MET A 107 -2.29 2.55 2.49
C MET A 107 -3.24 1.62 3.25
N SER A 108 -3.32 0.35 2.85
CA SER A 108 -4.18 -0.64 3.51
C SER A 108 -3.75 -0.94 4.94
N HIS A 109 -2.45 -0.84 5.24
CA HIS A 109 -1.91 -1.07 6.57
C HIS A 109 -2.07 0.13 7.51
N ILE A 110 -2.06 1.35 6.95
CA ILE A 110 -2.04 2.58 7.75
C ILE A 110 -3.42 3.23 7.85
N PHE A 111 -4.21 3.23 6.79
CA PHE A 111 -5.44 4.02 6.71
C PHE A 111 -6.72 3.19 6.80
N LYS A 112 -6.65 1.91 6.46
CA LYS A 112 -7.85 1.05 6.49
C LYS A 112 -8.32 0.85 7.92
N PRO A 113 -9.60 1.13 8.24
CA PRO A 113 -10.15 0.87 9.58
C PRO A 113 -9.96 -0.58 10.01
N GLY A 114 -9.44 -0.80 11.22
CA GLY A 114 -9.16 -2.12 11.76
C GLY A 114 -7.83 -2.77 11.30
N SER A 115 -6.99 -2.04 10.56
CA SER A 115 -5.61 -2.48 10.29
C SER A 115 -4.76 -2.41 11.56
N SER A 116 -3.85 -3.38 11.75
CA SER A 116 -3.12 -3.61 13.01
C SER A 116 -1.99 -2.60 13.30
N SER A 117 -1.85 -1.51 12.58
CA SER A 117 -0.74 -0.56 12.72
C SER A 117 -1.11 0.78 13.36
N GLY A 118 -2.20 0.81 14.11
CA GLY A 118 -2.69 2.00 14.83
C GLY A 118 -2.53 1.91 16.35
N THR A 119 -1.36 1.50 16.85
CA THR A 119 -0.99 1.70 18.27
C THR A 119 0.40 2.24 18.35
#